data_22a14f0333d04ebc0060fd698ec220d0
#
_entry.id   22a14f0333d04ebc0060fd698ec220d0
#
_cell.length_a   1.000
_cell.length_b   1.000
_cell.length_c   1.000
_cell.angle_alpha   90.00
_cell.angle_beta   90.00
_cell.angle_gamma   90.00
#
_symmetry.space_group_name_H-M   'P 1'
#
loop_
_entity.id
_entity.type
_entity.pdbx_description
1 polymer ?
#
loop_
_entity_poly.entity_id
_entity_poly.type
_entity_poly.pdbx_seq_one_letter_code
_entity_poly.pdbx_strand_id
1 'polypeptide(L)'
;MPGRVADLPPYAWQRERYPLPPATSWTRTCGSGALDHPLLGERAAALEPGWHQRLDPARLPWLADHKVSGAVLMPAAGYVEAVLAAGSRVLDGPLEVTALTFQPLTLPWDDPDMEVWLHTSLSDEDGVVRVASRAGGTGQPWRAHARGRVRRLLGRAPGGLDGGRHGDLPRSAAADEVYHRARRGGVDYGPSFRVLEHVRTDGRESEARYRADHLDVADYLAHPAILDGALQASAVLLDDADETAFLPAAVDTVRLWRPPTATGHVRVRARSATAAEAVWDVTVVDEDGAVCVELLGCRLRRFDTGVRPAVSECVTELRAAPRAEHGASSAPLPRPRAGGSTTAAPVDAALSEAEISRALELMAALKRVSAHFAVRAVEEILPGEACPTWAGLSGAGVLPEYEPLLGVLLEVAEEYGLVAGADAFRSGGACRLLSPGRPEEAVRALAAGPLGRGPELTAYGMCGRRLPDVLTGRCDPLELLFSESGRYLTEELYTSSLQSE
;
A
#
# COMPACT_ATOMS: atom_id res chain seq x y z
N MET A 1 -74.95 -0.46 -19.05
CA MET A 1 -74.31 -1.49 -19.86
C MET A 1 -73.09 -1.93 -19.10
N PRO A 2 -72.99 -3.18 -18.58
CA PRO A 2 -71.77 -3.66 -17.97
C PRO A 2 -70.78 -3.99 -19.09
N GLY A 3 -69.62 -3.28 -19.06
CA GLY A 3 -68.51 -3.53 -19.98
C GLY A 3 -67.85 -4.88 -19.68
N ARG A 4 -67.54 -5.65 -20.73
CA ARG A 4 -66.69 -6.85 -20.64
C ARG A 4 -65.24 -6.42 -20.52
N VAL A 5 -64.53 -6.92 -19.51
CA VAL A 5 -63.07 -6.84 -19.43
C VAL A 5 -62.51 -7.69 -20.58
N ALA A 6 -61.80 -7.08 -21.52
CA ALA A 6 -61.10 -7.78 -22.58
C ALA A 6 -59.66 -8.12 -22.08
N ASP A 7 -59.24 -9.37 -22.20
CA ASP A 7 -57.88 -9.77 -22.01
C ASP A 7 -57.03 -9.15 -23.12
N LEU A 8 -56.25 -8.12 -22.82
CA LEU A 8 -55.26 -7.57 -23.75
C LEU A 8 -53.96 -8.36 -23.62
N PRO A 9 -53.28 -8.67 -24.74
CA PRO A 9 -51.96 -9.29 -24.66
C PRO A 9 -51.02 -8.39 -23.89
N PRO A 10 -50.11 -8.97 -23.05
CA PRO A 10 -49.15 -8.17 -22.31
C PRO A 10 -48.25 -7.38 -23.28
N TYR A 11 -47.98 -6.13 -22.92
CA TYR A 11 -47.08 -5.28 -23.68
C TYR A 11 -45.71 -5.96 -23.85
N ALA A 12 -45.24 -6.09 -25.08
CA ALA A 12 -43.92 -6.62 -25.40
C ALA A 12 -42.83 -5.63 -24.95
N TRP A 13 -42.42 -5.74 -23.70
CA TRP A 13 -41.30 -4.97 -23.18
C TRP A 13 -40.05 -5.34 -24.00
N GLN A 14 -39.49 -4.37 -24.69
CA GLN A 14 -38.12 -4.45 -25.21
C GLN A 14 -37.20 -4.41 -24.01
N ARG A 15 -36.60 -5.54 -23.68
CA ARG A 15 -35.61 -5.66 -22.61
C ARG A 15 -34.24 -5.26 -23.17
N GLU A 16 -34.07 -3.99 -23.47
CA GLU A 16 -32.74 -3.42 -23.61
C GLU A 16 -32.25 -3.06 -22.20
N ARG A 17 -31.06 -3.56 -21.86
CA ARG A 17 -30.40 -3.16 -20.64
C ARG A 17 -29.91 -1.73 -20.84
N TYR A 18 -30.66 -0.77 -20.38
CA TYR A 18 -30.13 0.57 -20.12
C TYR A 18 -29.36 0.47 -18.81
N PRO A 19 -28.01 0.56 -18.81
CA PRO A 19 -27.26 0.61 -17.59
C PRO A 19 -27.64 1.90 -16.87
N LEU A 20 -28.58 1.78 -15.93
CA LEU A 20 -28.71 2.82 -14.92
C LEU A 20 -27.36 2.84 -14.18
N PRO A 21 -26.71 3.99 -14.06
CA PRO A 21 -25.54 4.06 -13.23
C PRO A 21 -25.89 3.54 -11.84
N PRO A 22 -24.99 2.78 -11.20
CA PRO A 22 -25.24 2.19 -9.90
C PRO A 22 -25.71 3.26 -8.92
N ALA A 23 -26.49 2.85 -7.91
CA ALA A 23 -27.13 3.71 -6.91
C ALA A 23 -26.16 4.51 -6.01
N THR A 24 -24.89 4.60 -6.35
CA THR A 24 -23.93 5.57 -5.82
C THR A 24 -24.20 7.00 -6.33
N SER A 25 -25.46 7.29 -6.63
CA SER A 25 -25.91 8.61 -7.10
C SER A 25 -25.92 9.68 -6.00
N TRP A 26 -25.52 9.38 -4.77
CA TRP A 26 -25.33 10.44 -3.77
C TRP A 26 -24.21 11.42 -4.17
N THR A 27 -23.20 10.96 -4.93
CA THR A 27 -22.17 11.82 -5.52
C THR A 27 -22.74 12.72 -6.62
N ARG A 28 -23.77 12.29 -7.34
CA ARG A 28 -24.46 13.13 -8.34
C ARG A 28 -25.34 14.23 -7.75
N THR A 29 -25.80 14.06 -6.53
CA THR A 29 -26.70 15.03 -5.89
C THR A 29 -25.92 16.22 -5.33
N CYS A 30 -24.61 16.08 -5.15
CA CYS A 30 -23.75 17.11 -4.53
C CYS A 30 -22.65 17.66 -5.45
N GLY A 31 -22.40 17.06 -6.62
CA GLY A 31 -21.40 17.51 -7.58
C GLY A 31 -22.04 18.11 -8.84
N SER A 32 -21.32 18.98 -9.51
CA SER A 32 -21.73 19.59 -10.80
C SER A 32 -21.81 18.56 -11.95
N GLY A 33 -21.50 17.30 -11.72
CA GLY A 33 -21.43 16.23 -12.73
C GLY A 33 -20.30 16.40 -13.74
N ALA A 34 -19.49 17.45 -13.61
CA ALA A 34 -18.32 17.68 -14.44
C ALA A 34 -17.12 16.98 -13.82
N LEU A 35 -16.36 16.26 -14.64
CA LEU A 35 -15.07 15.69 -14.24
C LEU A 35 -14.06 16.83 -14.13
N ASP A 36 -13.45 16.98 -12.97
CA ASP A 36 -12.39 17.98 -12.78
C ASP A 36 -11.11 17.61 -13.54
N HIS A 37 -10.84 16.30 -13.63
CA HIS A 37 -9.63 15.77 -14.24
C HIS A 37 -9.78 14.25 -14.48
N PRO A 38 -9.19 13.65 -15.54
CA PRO A 38 -9.37 12.22 -15.83
C PRO A 38 -9.01 11.28 -14.70
N LEU A 39 -7.99 11.59 -13.87
CA LEU A 39 -7.57 10.75 -12.73
C LEU A 39 -8.17 11.20 -11.39
N LEU A 40 -8.65 12.43 -11.26
CA LEU A 40 -9.33 12.88 -10.05
C LEU A 40 -10.81 12.54 -10.06
N GLY A 41 -11.44 12.64 -11.22
CA GLY A 41 -12.89 12.45 -11.36
C GLY A 41 -13.70 13.63 -10.83
N GLU A 42 -14.69 13.36 -10.00
CA GLU A 42 -15.61 14.34 -9.45
C GLU A 42 -15.10 14.83 -8.08
N ARG A 43 -15.27 16.12 -7.82
CA ARG A 43 -14.95 16.69 -6.51
C ARG A 43 -15.94 16.21 -5.46
N ALA A 44 -15.42 15.70 -4.35
CA ALA A 44 -16.22 15.30 -3.21
C ALA A 44 -16.71 16.52 -2.41
N ALA A 45 -17.96 16.46 -1.92
CA ALA A 45 -18.46 17.45 -0.98
C ALA A 45 -17.94 17.12 0.44
N ALA A 46 -16.73 17.58 0.75
CA ALA A 46 -16.07 17.38 2.04
C ALA A 46 -15.46 18.70 2.52
N LEU A 47 -15.07 18.77 3.80
CA LEU A 47 -14.38 19.93 4.38
C LEU A 47 -13.01 20.15 3.73
N GLU A 48 -12.26 19.07 3.54
CA GLU A 48 -10.98 19.12 2.82
C GLU A 48 -11.20 18.82 1.33
N PRO A 49 -10.39 19.41 0.43
CA PRO A 49 -10.42 19.08 -0.99
C PRO A 49 -10.21 17.58 -1.21
N GLY A 50 -11.16 16.97 -1.90
CA GLY A 50 -11.12 15.53 -2.19
C GLY A 50 -11.85 15.23 -3.49
N TRP A 51 -11.45 14.15 -4.14
CA TRP A 51 -11.99 13.71 -5.42
C TRP A 51 -12.19 12.21 -5.44
N HIS A 52 -13.19 11.76 -6.19
CA HIS A 52 -13.49 10.37 -6.42
C HIS A 52 -13.52 10.06 -7.92
N GLN A 53 -12.75 9.08 -8.33
CA GLN A 53 -12.72 8.58 -9.70
C GLN A 53 -12.98 7.09 -9.73
N ARG A 54 -13.92 6.65 -10.57
CA ARG A 54 -14.01 5.25 -10.94
C ARG A 54 -12.99 4.99 -12.06
N LEU A 55 -12.06 4.09 -11.82
CA LEU A 55 -11.10 3.68 -12.84
C LEU A 55 -11.85 2.80 -13.87
N ASP A 56 -12.15 3.39 -15.01
CA ASP A 56 -12.93 2.77 -16.08
C ASP A 56 -12.04 2.58 -17.31
N PRO A 57 -11.86 1.33 -17.81
CA PRO A 57 -11.07 1.07 -19.01
C PRO A 57 -11.51 1.86 -20.23
N ALA A 58 -12.81 2.17 -20.36
CA ALA A 58 -13.33 2.96 -21.47
C ALA A 58 -12.94 4.45 -21.40
N ARG A 59 -12.69 4.97 -20.19
CA ARG A 59 -12.29 6.37 -19.96
C ARG A 59 -10.79 6.56 -19.85
N LEU A 60 -10.07 5.53 -19.38
CA LEU A 60 -8.63 5.52 -19.15
C LEU A 60 -7.99 4.37 -19.93
N PRO A 61 -8.19 4.28 -21.25
CA PRO A 61 -7.76 3.11 -22.02
C PRO A 61 -6.25 2.88 -21.96
N TRP A 62 -5.46 3.93 -21.78
CA TRP A 62 -4.02 3.86 -21.69
C TRP A 62 -3.53 3.03 -20.49
N LEU A 63 -4.31 2.92 -19.39
CA LEU A 63 -3.93 2.10 -18.25
C LEU A 63 -3.80 0.60 -18.59
N ALA A 64 -4.57 0.08 -19.56
CA ALA A 64 -4.48 -1.31 -20.00
C ALA A 64 -3.11 -1.66 -20.62
N ASP A 65 -2.40 -0.65 -21.08
CA ASP A 65 -1.12 -0.75 -21.74
C ASP A 65 0.09 -0.78 -20.77
N HIS A 66 -0.15 -0.70 -19.47
CA HIS A 66 0.88 -0.81 -18.43
C HIS A 66 0.69 -2.09 -17.62
N LYS A 67 1.46 -3.13 -17.95
CA LYS A 67 1.37 -4.45 -17.29
C LYS A 67 2.67 -4.83 -16.63
N VAL A 68 2.55 -5.39 -15.43
CA VAL A 68 3.66 -5.98 -14.68
C VAL A 68 3.30 -7.42 -14.34
N SER A 69 4.14 -8.37 -14.76
CA SER A 69 3.88 -9.81 -14.62
C SER A 69 2.51 -10.25 -15.16
N GLY A 70 2.07 -9.61 -16.26
CA GLY A 70 0.79 -9.89 -16.91
C GLY A 70 -0.43 -9.19 -16.33
N ALA A 71 -0.34 -8.60 -15.14
CA ALA A 71 -1.42 -7.86 -14.52
C ALA A 71 -1.36 -6.37 -14.87
N VAL A 72 -2.51 -5.73 -15.11
CA VAL A 72 -2.60 -4.28 -15.29
C VAL A 72 -2.28 -3.61 -13.96
N LEU A 73 -1.28 -2.75 -13.94
CA LEU A 73 -0.82 -2.05 -12.75
C LEU A 73 -0.91 -0.53 -12.98
N MET A 74 -1.44 0.20 -11.99
CA MET A 74 -1.39 1.66 -11.99
C MET A 74 0.08 2.12 -11.98
N PRO A 75 0.55 2.86 -13.01
CA PRO A 75 1.92 3.34 -13.04
C PRO A 75 2.17 4.39 -11.95
N ALA A 76 3.39 4.46 -11.42
CA ALA A 76 3.79 5.51 -10.47
C ALA A 76 3.55 6.92 -11.03
N ALA A 77 3.76 7.08 -12.33
CA ALA A 77 3.48 8.30 -13.08
C ALA A 77 2.00 8.74 -12.98
N GLY A 78 1.06 7.80 -12.88
CA GLY A 78 -0.36 8.09 -12.66
C GLY A 78 -0.62 8.70 -11.29
N TYR A 79 0.09 8.26 -10.24
CA TYR A 79 -0.02 8.90 -8.93
C TYR A 79 0.63 10.28 -8.93
N VAL A 80 1.76 10.47 -9.61
CA VAL A 80 2.39 11.80 -9.77
C VAL A 80 1.38 12.76 -10.39
N GLU A 81 0.74 12.36 -11.49
CA GLU A 81 -0.27 13.19 -12.15
C GLU A 81 -1.47 13.48 -11.24
N ALA A 82 -2.04 12.47 -10.57
CA ALA A 82 -3.18 12.67 -9.66
C ALA A 82 -2.85 13.69 -8.54
N VAL A 83 -1.63 13.61 -7.99
CA VAL A 83 -1.16 14.53 -6.94
C VAL A 83 -0.95 15.94 -7.49
N LEU A 84 -0.34 16.09 -8.66
CA LEU A 84 -0.16 17.39 -9.33
C LEU A 84 -1.52 18.01 -9.70
N ALA A 85 -2.43 17.21 -10.25
CA ALA A 85 -3.77 17.66 -10.59
C ALA A 85 -4.54 18.13 -9.35
N ALA A 86 -4.49 17.39 -8.23
CA ALA A 86 -5.09 17.82 -6.97
C ALA A 86 -4.50 19.14 -6.48
N GLY A 87 -3.18 19.28 -6.52
CA GLY A 87 -2.48 20.51 -6.17
C GLY A 87 -2.89 21.71 -7.01
N SER A 88 -3.06 21.53 -8.33
CA SER A 88 -3.46 22.60 -9.26
C SER A 88 -4.90 23.09 -9.07
N ARG A 89 -5.75 22.32 -8.39
CA ARG A 89 -7.14 22.72 -8.04
C ARG A 89 -7.22 23.60 -6.80
N VAL A 90 -6.11 23.65 -6.03
CA VAL A 90 -6.05 24.37 -4.74
C VAL A 90 -4.99 25.48 -4.77
N LEU A 91 -3.89 25.27 -5.51
CA LEU A 91 -2.74 26.17 -5.56
C LEU A 91 -2.56 26.74 -6.97
N ASP A 92 -2.34 28.03 -7.05
CA ASP A 92 -2.04 28.71 -8.32
C ASP A 92 -0.54 28.64 -8.66
N GLY A 93 -0.23 28.45 -9.95
CA GLY A 93 1.12 28.50 -10.50
C GLY A 93 1.87 27.16 -10.46
N PRO A 94 3.20 27.19 -10.62
CA PRO A 94 4.03 25.97 -10.60
C PRO A 94 3.93 25.23 -9.28
N LEU A 95 4.08 23.90 -9.32
CA LEU A 95 3.87 23.01 -8.19
C LEU A 95 5.15 22.25 -7.82
N GLU A 96 5.33 22.03 -6.53
CA GLU A 96 6.33 21.11 -5.99
C GLU A 96 5.66 20.08 -5.09
N VAL A 97 5.97 18.80 -5.34
CA VAL A 97 5.57 17.69 -4.48
C VAL A 97 6.82 17.11 -3.84
N THR A 98 6.78 16.89 -2.54
CA THR A 98 7.93 16.34 -1.79
C THR A 98 7.56 15.05 -1.09
N ALA A 99 8.57 14.17 -0.89
CA ALA A 99 8.45 12.90 -0.18
C ALA A 99 7.29 12.03 -0.70
N LEU A 100 7.17 11.92 -2.03
CA LEU A 100 6.11 11.12 -2.65
C LEU A 100 6.50 9.65 -2.66
N THR A 101 5.72 8.82 -2.02
CA THR A 101 5.89 7.36 -1.93
C THR A 101 4.79 6.64 -2.67
N PHE A 102 5.08 5.42 -3.16
CA PHE A 102 4.16 4.62 -3.95
C PHE A 102 3.98 3.22 -3.38
N GLN A 103 2.75 2.72 -3.50
CA GLN A 103 2.37 1.33 -3.27
C GLN A 103 1.64 0.81 -4.51
N PRO A 104 1.89 -0.42 -4.95
CA PRO A 104 1.28 -0.95 -6.17
C PRO A 104 -0.25 -1.04 -6.04
N LEU A 105 -0.95 -0.74 -7.13
CA LEU A 105 -2.38 -0.96 -7.31
C LEU A 105 -2.57 -1.81 -8.57
N THR A 106 -2.96 -3.05 -8.38
CA THR A 106 -3.38 -3.94 -9.48
C THR A 106 -4.83 -3.66 -9.84
N LEU A 107 -5.09 -3.52 -11.14
CA LEU A 107 -6.42 -3.26 -11.67
C LEU A 107 -7.01 -4.57 -12.22
N PRO A 108 -8.13 -5.05 -11.67
CA PRO A 108 -8.77 -6.31 -12.09
C PRO A 108 -9.61 -6.11 -13.36
N TRP A 109 -9.00 -5.65 -14.45
CA TRP A 109 -9.70 -5.31 -15.68
C TRP A 109 -10.16 -6.50 -16.51
N ASP A 110 -9.77 -7.72 -16.13
CA ASP A 110 -10.30 -8.96 -16.67
C ASP A 110 -11.66 -9.34 -16.03
N ASP A 111 -12.04 -8.69 -14.94
CA ASP A 111 -13.31 -8.87 -14.24
C ASP A 111 -14.22 -7.64 -14.42
N PRO A 112 -15.23 -7.71 -15.31
CA PRO A 112 -16.11 -6.58 -15.61
C PRO A 112 -17.03 -6.20 -14.43
N ASP A 113 -17.20 -7.07 -13.46
CA ASP A 113 -18.04 -6.84 -12.28
C ASP A 113 -17.26 -6.18 -11.13
N MET A 114 -15.92 -6.11 -11.25
CA MET A 114 -15.06 -5.52 -10.23
C MET A 114 -14.80 -4.04 -10.51
N GLU A 115 -15.47 -3.17 -9.77
CA GLU A 115 -15.21 -1.73 -9.82
C GLU A 115 -14.05 -1.33 -8.92
N VAL A 116 -13.15 -0.49 -9.43
CA VAL A 116 -12.07 0.13 -8.63
C VAL A 116 -12.31 1.63 -8.57
N TRP A 117 -12.38 2.15 -7.36
CA TRP A 117 -12.52 3.58 -7.09
C TRP A 117 -11.18 4.13 -6.56
N LEU A 118 -10.78 5.26 -7.09
CA LEU A 118 -9.67 6.05 -6.59
C LEU A 118 -10.22 7.23 -5.79
N HIS A 119 -9.61 7.50 -4.66
CA HIS A 119 -9.87 8.69 -3.85
C HIS A 119 -8.57 9.46 -3.68
N THR A 120 -8.59 10.73 -4.10
CA THR A 120 -7.48 11.66 -3.86
C THR A 120 -7.94 12.72 -2.87
N SER A 121 -7.19 12.94 -1.81
CA SER A 121 -7.46 13.99 -0.81
C SER A 121 -6.23 14.87 -0.62
N LEU A 122 -6.46 16.16 -0.36
CA LEU A 122 -5.44 17.16 -0.11
C LEU A 122 -5.81 17.95 1.14
N SER A 123 -4.93 17.95 2.13
CA SER A 123 -5.09 18.73 3.35
C SER A 123 -4.68 20.18 3.10
N ASP A 124 -5.57 21.11 3.40
CA ASP A 124 -5.32 22.56 3.27
C ASP A 124 -4.33 23.08 4.32
N GLU A 125 -4.21 22.40 5.46
CA GLU A 125 -3.37 22.87 6.57
C GLU A 125 -1.88 22.64 6.30
N ASP A 126 -1.53 21.42 5.86
CA ASP A 126 -0.12 21.01 5.76
C ASP A 126 0.29 20.56 4.35
N GLY A 127 -0.64 20.59 3.37
CA GLY A 127 -0.40 20.22 1.99
C GLY A 127 -0.22 18.71 1.79
N VAL A 128 -0.52 17.87 2.79
CA VAL A 128 -0.43 16.43 2.64
C VAL A 128 -1.47 15.95 1.66
N VAL A 129 -1.03 15.25 0.62
CA VAL A 129 -1.87 14.62 -0.38
C VAL A 129 -1.80 13.10 -0.24
N ARG A 130 -2.96 12.45 -0.37
CA ARG A 130 -3.09 10.99 -0.31
C ARG A 130 -3.89 10.50 -1.49
N VAL A 131 -3.47 9.37 -2.05
CA VAL A 131 -4.22 8.64 -3.06
C VAL A 131 -4.49 7.24 -2.52
N ALA A 132 -5.76 6.87 -2.47
CA ALA A 132 -6.20 5.57 -1.98
C ALA A 132 -7.16 4.92 -2.98
N SER A 133 -7.25 3.61 -2.99
CA SER A 133 -8.24 2.88 -3.78
C SER A 133 -9.14 2.02 -2.92
N ARG A 134 -10.29 1.69 -3.51
CA ARG A 134 -11.23 0.70 -2.99
C ARG A 134 -11.74 -0.13 -4.15
N ALA A 135 -11.59 -1.46 -4.06
CA ALA A 135 -12.14 -2.41 -5.01
C ALA A 135 -13.45 -3.01 -4.48
N GLY A 136 -14.43 -3.20 -5.36
CA GLY A 136 -15.75 -3.72 -4.99
C GLY A 136 -16.69 -2.68 -4.37
N GLY A 137 -17.68 -3.15 -3.61
CA GLY A 137 -18.77 -2.32 -3.08
C GLY A 137 -18.36 -1.34 -1.98
N THR A 138 -19.32 -0.50 -1.55
CA THR A 138 -19.14 0.60 -0.61
C THR A 138 -18.69 0.19 0.80
N GLY A 139 -18.77 -1.09 1.16
CA GLY A 139 -18.37 -1.62 2.47
C GLY A 139 -16.89 -1.97 2.59
N GLN A 140 -16.11 -1.92 1.51
CA GLN A 140 -14.68 -2.25 1.55
C GLN A 140 -13.83 -1.05 2.03
N PRO A 141 -12.76 -1.30 2.82
CA PRO A 141 -11.89 -0.23 3.30
C PRO A 141 -11.07 0.40 2.17
N TRP A 142 -10.71 1.68 2.34
CA TRP A 142 -9.76 2.36 1.47
C TRP A 142 -8.34 1.90 1.77
N ARG A 143 -7.60 1.56 0.71
CA ARG A 143 -6.18 1.18 0.78
C ARG A 143 -5.34 2.33 0.22
N ALA A 144 -4.37 2.82 0.99
CA ALA A 144 -3.46 3.87 0.56
C ALA A 144 -2.46 3.35 -0.48
N HIS A 145 -2.21 4.16 -1.52
CA HIS A 145 -1.26 3.84 -2.60
C HIS A 145 -0.22 4.92 -2.84
N ALA A 146 -0.55 6.18 -2.59
CA ALA A 146 0.45 7.24 -2.65
C ALA A 146 0.24 8.26 -1.54
N ARG A 147 1.35 8.80 -1.05
CA ARG A 147 1.36 9.89 -0.08
C ARG A 147 2.54 10.80 -0.37
N GLY A 148 2.29 12.11 -0.30
CA GLY A 148 3.31 13.14 -0.44
C GLY A 148 2.82 14.45 0.14
N ARG A 149 3.58 15.51 -0.09
CA ARG A 149 3.19 16.87 0.30
C ARG A 149 3.33 17.78 -0.91
N VAL A 150 2.23 18.45 -1.29
CA VAL A 150 2.21 19.41 -2.39
C VAL A 150 2.26 20.84 -1.85
N ARG A 151 2.99 21.69 -2.55
CA ARG A 151 3.07 23.12 -2.27
C ARG A 151 3.30 23.91 -3.54
N ARG A 152 3.07 25.21 -3.48
CA ARG A 152 3.46 26.11 -4.56
C ARG A 152 4.98 26.11 -4.70
N LEU A 153 5.45 25.91 -5.93
CA LEU A 153 6.88 26.02 -6.24
C LEU A 153 7.29 27.48 -6.29
N LEU A 154 8.30 27.81 -5.50
CA LEU A 154 8.88 29.15 -5.44
C LEU A 154 10.16 29.17 -6.28
N GLY A 155 10.35 30.24 -7.03
CA GLY A 155 11.53 30.42 -7.85
C GLY A 155 11.20 30.47 -9.35
N ARG A 156 12.24 30.39 -10.17
CA ARG A 156 12.16 30.37 -11.63
C ARG A 156 12.54 28.98 -12.13
N ALA A 157 11.94 28.58 -13.24
CA ALA A 157 12.36 27.36 -13.93
C ALA A 157 13.88 27.43 -14.23
N PRO A 158 14.56 26.28 -14.12
CA PRO A 158 15.96 26.20 -14.55
C PRO A 158 16.12 26.74 -15.97
N GLY A 159 17.27 27.31 -16.27
CA GLY A 159 17.60 27.62 -17.67
C GLY A 159 17.45 26.36 -18.52
N GLY A 160 16.89 26.54 -19.73
CA GLY A 160 16.65 25.40 -20.63
C GLY A 160 17.92 24.58 -20.82
N LEU A 161 17.77 23.30 -21.09
CA LEU A 161 18.89 22.49 -21.51
C LEU A 161 19.34 23.05 -22.87
N ASP A 162 20.54 23.64 -22.93
CA ASP A 162 21.09 24.17 -24.18
C ASP A 162 21.04 23.07 -25.23
N GLY A 163 20.22 23.25 -26.27
CA GLY A 163 20.02 22.30 -27.36
C GLY A 163 21.28 22.03 -28.22
N GLY A 164 22.45 22.47 -27.74
CA GLY A 164 23.71 22.34 -28.45
C GLY A 164 24.85 21.66 -27.66
N ARG A 165 24.68 21.35 -26.39
CA ARG A 165 25.63 20.52 -25.62
C ARG A 165 25.01 19.20 -25.25
N HIS A 166 24.67 18.40 -26.25
CA HIS A 166 24.65 16.97 -26.07
C HIS A 166 26.07 16.58 -25.67
N GLY A 167 26.30 16.25 -24.40
CA GLY A 167 27.51 15.56 -24.00
C GLY A 167 27.73 14.40 -24.97
N ASP A 168 28.94 14.03 -25.23
CA ASP A 168 29.26 12.93 -26.14
C ASP A 168 28.66 11.64 -25.52
N LEU A 169 27.36 11.34 -25.83
CA LEU A 169 26.69 10.14 -25.42
C LEU A 169 26.90 9.06 -26.50
N PRO A 170 28.00 8.26 -26.39
CA PRO A 170 28.52 7.48 -27.49
C PRO A 170 27.69 6.24 -27.80
N ARG A 171 26.85 5.78 -26.87
CA ARG A 171 26.00 4.61 -27.08
C ARG A 171 24.59 5.04 -27.44
N SER A 172 23.98 4.39 -28.40
CA SER A 172 22.61 4.59 -28.79
C SER A 172 21.87 3.27 -28.77
N ALA A 173 20.67 3.28 -28.20
CA ALA A 173 19.75 2.16 -28.20
C ALA A 173 18.46 2.56 -28.91
N ALA A 174 17.93 1.66 -29.74
CA ALA A 174 16.61 1.84 -30.30
C ALA A 174 15.55 1.70 -29.21
N ALA A 175 14.43 2.42 -29.34
CA ALA A 175 13.33 2.32 -28.39
C ALA A 175 12.84 0.87 -28.18
N ASP A 176 12.77 0.09 -29.27
CA ASP A 176 12.38 -1.33 -29.21
C ASP A 176 13.29 -2.15 -28.29
N GLU A 177 14.58 -1.84 -28.20
CA GLU A 177 15.51 -2.52 -27.30
C GLU A 177 15.18 -2.23 -25.84
N VAL A 178 14.80 -0.97 -25.51
CA VAL A 178 14.34 -0.60 -24.17
C VAL A 178 13.08 -1.38 -23.81
N TYR A 179 12.10 -1.47 -24.72
CA TYR A 179 10.86 -2.21 -24.48
C TYR A 179 11.07 -3.72 -24.41
N HIS A 180 11.98 -4.27 -25.23
CA HIS A 180 12.35 -5.69 -25.12
C HIS A 180 13.00 -6.02 -23.78
N ARG A 181 13.89 -5.15 -23.28
CA ARG A 181 14.50 -5.30 -21.96
C ARG A 181 13.43 -5.27 -20.87
N ALA A 182 12.54 -4.28 -20.87
CA ALA A 182 11.46 -4.16 -19.92
C ALA A 182 10.58 -5.42 -19.88
N ARG A 183 10.24 -5.96 -21.07
CA ARG A 183 9.44 -7.18 -21.18
C ARG A 183 10.15 -8.40 -20.59
N ARG A 184 11.46 -8.56 -20.79
CA ARG A 184 12.22 -9.64 -20.13
C ARG A 184 12.20 -9.50 -18.61
N GLY A 185 12.23 -8.27 -18.10
CA GLY A 185 12.08 -7.97 -16.69
C GLY A 185 10.64 -8.08 -16.16
N GLY A 186 9.67 -8.47 -17.00
CA GLY A 186 8.28 -8.66 -16.59
C GLY A 186 7.40 -7.41 -16.68
N VAL A 187 7.90 -6.30 -17.30
CA VAL A 187 7.10 -5.11 -17.55
C VAL A 187 6.76 -5.05 -19.04
N ASP A 188 5.47 -5.15 -19.37
CA ASP A 188 5.00 -5.10 -20.75
C ASP A 188 4.28 -3.77 -21.01
N TYR A 189 4.87 -2.97 -21.90
CA TYR A 189 4.34 -1.69 -22.32
C TYR A 189 3.57 -1.85 -23.64
N GLY A 190 2.27 -1.52 -23.62
CA GLY A 190 1.44 -1.41 -24.81
C GLY A 190 1.65 -0.08 -25.55
N PRO A 191 0.89 0.15 -26.64
CA PRO A 191 1.08 1.30 -27.52
C PRO A 191 1.09 2.65 -26.82
N SER A 192 0.23 2.87 -25.82
CA SER A 192 0.13 4.15 -25.12
C SER A 192 1.40 4.51 -24.33
N PHE A 193 2.19 3.53 -23.90
CA PHE A 193 3.42 3.74 -23.13
C PHE A 193 4.70 3.63 -23.99
N ARG A 194 4.56 3.38 -25.28
CA ARG A 194 5.71 3.33 -26.20
C ARG A 194 5.93 4.69 -26.84
N VAL A 195 6.34 5.65 -25.99
CA VAL A 195 6.52 7.05 -26.39
C VAL A 195 7.96 7.41 -26.77
N LEU A 196 8.95 6.56 -26.43
CA LEU A 196 10.35 6.82 -26.77
C LEU A 196 10.63 6.55 -28.26
N GLU A 197 11.43 7.39 -28.90
CA GLU A 197 11.90 7.19 -30.28
C GLU A 197 13.30 6.54 -30.32
N HIS A 198 14.23 7.07 -29.54
CA HIS A 198 15.58 6.55 -29.37
C HIS A 198 16.17 7.05 -28.06
N VAL A 199 17.13 6.31 -27.53
CA VAL A 199 17.82 6.65 -26.29
C VAL A 199 19.31 6.65 -26.52
N ARG A 200 20.01 7.68 -26.01
CA ARG A 200 21.48 7.78 -26.03
C ARG A 200 22.00 7.76 -24.61
N THR A 201 23.20 7.21 -24.39
CA THR A 201 23.76 7.11 -23.04
C THR A 201 25.30 7.04 -23.06
N ASP A 202 25.90 7.48 -21.98
CA ASP A 202 27.31 7.22 -21.63
C ASP A 202 27.45 6.20 -20.48
N GLY A 203 26.30 5.70 -19.94
CA GLY A 203 26.21 4.80 -18.80
C GLY A 203 26.03 5.50 -17.45
N ARG A 204 26.10 6.82 -17.38
CA ARG A 204 25.79 7.64 -16.20
C ARG A 204 24.62 8.59 -16.45
N GLU A 205 24.50 9.02 -17.68
CA GLU A 205 23.38 9.84 -18.13
C GLU A 205 22.74 9.18 -19.35
N SER A 206 21.44 9.39 -19.53
CA SER A 206 20.75 9.07 -20.75
C SER A 206 19.90 10.24 -21.23
N GLU A 207 19.78 10.35 -22.52
CA GLU A 207 18.88 11.29 -23.19
C GLU A 207 18.01 10.54 -24.17
N ALA A 208 16.73 10.89 -24.20
CA ALA A 208 15.78 10.31 -25.12
C ALA A 208 14.90 11.40 -25.73
N ARG A 209 14.44 11.19 -26.95
CA ARG A 209 13.33 11.93 -27.52
C ARG A 209 12.05 11.13 -27.31
N TYR A 210 10.97 11.80 -26.91
CA TYR A 210 9.66 11.19 -26.82
C TYR A 210 8.67 11.82 -27.79
N ARG A 211 7.68 11.00 -28.21
CA ARG A 211 6.54 11.40 -29.03
C ARG A 211 5.28 10.72 -28.52
N ALA A 212 4.30 11.51 -28.15
CA ALA A 212 3.02 11.10 -27.60
C ALA A 212 1.82 11.70 -28.37
N ASP A 213 1.98 11.98 -29.69
CA ASP A 213 0.96 12.59 -30.53
C ASP A 213 -0.31 11.73 -30.66
N HIS A 214 -0.20 10.43 -30.35
CA HIS A 214 -1.31 9.48 -30.37
C HIS A 214 -2.13 9.48 -29.07
N LEU A 215 -1.75 10.31 -28.09
CA LEU A 215 -2.42 10.44 -26.80
C LEU A 215 -3.08 11.80 -26.67
N ASP A 216 -4.20 11.84 -25.94
CA ASP A 216 -4.84 13.10 -25.56
C ASP A 216 -4.14 13.64 -24.30
N VAL A 217 -3.05 14.41 -24.51
CA VAL A 217 -2.22 14.95 -23.43
C VAL A 217 -2.80 16.24 -22.83
N ALA A 218 -3.74 16.89 -23.51
CA ALA A 218 -4.26 18.21 -23.13
C ALA A 218 -5.05 18.20 -21.82
N ASP A 219 -5.66 17.07 -21.48
CA ASP A 219 -6.45 16.91 -20.26
C ASP A 219 -5.60 16.66 -19.01
N TYR A 220 -4.27 16.55 -19.15
CA TYR A 220 -3.31 16.25 -18.09
C TYR A 220 -2.33 17.40 -17.87
N LEU A 221 -1.86 17.54 -16.64
CA LEU A 221 -0.75 18.45 -16.33
C LEU A 221 0.59 17.86 -16.79
N ALA A 222 0.75 16.54 -16.62
CA ALA A 222 1.87 15.78 -17.17
C ALA A 222 1.37 14.34 -17.44
N HIS A 223 0.98 14.06 -18.68
CA HIS A 223 0.37 12.77 -19.04
C HIS A 223 1.22 11.59 -18.53
N PRO A 224 0.62 10.61 -17.83
CA PRO A 224 1.36 9.51 -17.19
C PRO A 224 2.28 8.74 -18.14
N ALA A 225 1.90 8.54 -19.40
CA ALA A 225 2.75 7.87 -20.37
C ALA A 225 4.03 8.66 -20.72
N ILE A 226 3.99 10.00 -20.68
CA ILE A 226 5.19 10.84 -20.87
C ILE A 226 6.13 10.72 -19.66
N LEU A 227 5.58 10.82 -18.44
CA LEU A 227 6.37 10.67 -17.21
C LEU A 227 6.96 9.26 -17.07
N ASP A 228 6.18 8.23 -17.41
CA ASP A 228 6.66 6.86 -17.39
C ASP A 228 7.71 6.62 -18.48
N GLY A 229 7.50 7.15 -19.69
CA GLY A 229 8.51 7.17 -20.76
C GLY A 229 9.82 7.82 -20.31
N ALA A 230 9.73 8.88 -19.52
CA ALA A 230 10.90 9.51 -18.93
C ALA A 230 11.64 8.57 -17.96
N LEU A 231 10.94 7.77 -17.18
CA LEU A 231 11.52 6.72 -16.33
C LEU A 231 12.07 5.56 -17.16
N GLN A 232 11.40 5.15 -18.25
CA GLN A 232 11.85 4.10 -19.17
C GLN A 232 13.22 4.42 -19.78
N ALA A 233 13.52 5.71 -20.05
CA ALA A 233 14.80 6.15 -20.55
C ALA A 233 15.98 5.85 -19.61
N SER A 234 15.71 5.54 -18.33
CA SER A 234 16.72 5.10 -17.37
C SER A 234 17.14 3.63 -17.54
N ALA A 235 16.38 2.83 -18.26
CA ALA A 235 16.66 1.40 -18.41
C ALA A 235 18.03 1.10 -19.01
N VAL A 236 18.55 1.99 -19.87
CA VAL A 236 19.88 1.86 -20.48
C VAL A 236 21.03 2.17 -19.51
N LEU A 237 20.74 2.66 -18.30
CA LEU A 237 21.69 2.93 -17.22
C LEU A 237 21.87 1.73 -16.27
N LEU A 238 21.00 0.72 -16.40
CA LEU A 238 21.09 -0.52 -15.62
C LEU A 238 21.99 -1.53 -16.36
N ASP A 239 22.65 -2.41 -15.61
CA ASP A 239 23.50 -3.43 -16.20
C ASP A 239 22.70 -4.42 -17.07
N ASP A 240 23.30 -4.81 -18.21
CA ASP A 240 22.68 -5.74 -19.17
C ASP A 240 22.49 -7.17 -18.61
N ALA A 241 23.25 -7.52 -17.58
CA ALA A 241 23.17 -8.83 -16.96
C ALA A 241 21.93 -9.03 -16.07
N ASP A 242 21.23 -7.95 -15.71
CA ASP A 242 20.06 -7.99 -14.84
C ASP A 242 18.77 -8.02 -15.68
N GLU A 243 18.18 -9.21 -15.83
CA GLU A 243 16.86 -9.40 -16.46
C GLU A 243 15.69 -8.98 -15.54
N THR A 244 15.96 -8.27 -14.47
CA THR A 244 14.98 -7.92 -13.45
C THR A 244 14.49 -6.49 -13.63
N ALA A 245 13.18 -6.26 -13.54
CA ALA A 245 12.61 -4.92 -13.59
C ALA A 245 12.88 -4.16 -12.28
N PHE A 246 13.05 -2.85 -12.43
CA PHE A 246 13.04 -1.90 -11.34
C PHE A 246 11.76 -1.08 -11.41
N LEU A 247 11.01 -1.01 -10.31
CA LEU A 247 9.76 -0.25 -10.25
C LEU A 247 9.93 0.96 -9.32
N PRO A 248 9.35 2.13 -9.67
CA PRO A 248 9.38 3.30 -8.81
C PRO A 248 8.73 3.03 -7.46
N ALA A 249 9.42 3.36 -6.36
CA ALA A 249 8.96 3.22 -4.99
C ALA A 249 8.75 4.58 -4.30
N ALA A 250 9.54 5.59 -4.68
CA ALA A 250 9.44 6.93 -4.13
C ALA A 250 10.08 7.96 -5.06
N VAL A 251 9.72 9.22 -4.88
CA VAL A 251 10.39 10.39 -5.47
C VAL A 251 10.59 11.44 -4.38
N ASP A 252 11.83 11.90 -4.19
CA ASP A 252 12.11 12.91 -3.17
C ASP A 252 11.43 14.24 -3.47
N THR A 253 11.48 14.67 -4.75
CA THR A 253 10.86 15.92 -5.19
C THR A 253 10.38 15.82 -6.63
N VAL A 254 9.13 16.20 -6.87
CA VAL A 254 8.57 16.44 -8.21
C VAL A 254 8.34 17.93 -8.36
N ARG A 255 8.80 18.52 -9.46
CA ARG A 255 8.53 19.92 -9.81
C ARG A 255 7.84 20.01 -11.15
N LEU A 256 6.68 20.63 -11.17
CA LEU A 256 5.95 20.97 -12.39
C LEU A 256 6.08 22.47 -12.63
N TRP A 257 6.87 22.82 -13.63
CA TRP A 257 7.06 24.20 -14.10
C TRP A 257 5.99 24.60 -15.12
N ARG A 258 5.70 23.68 -16.04
CA ARG A 258 4.67 23.78 -17.07
C ARG A 258 4.28 22.38 -17.55
N PRO A 259 3.10 22.19 -18.13
CA PRO A 259 2.75 20.94 -18.77
C PRO A 259 3.72 20.59 -19.93
N PRO A 260 4.19 19.33 -20.04
CA PRO A 260 4.92 18.85 -21.21
C PRO A 260 4.05 18.86 -22.46
N THR A 261 4.67 19.12 -23.62
CA THR A 261 4.05 18.99 -24.93
C THR A 261 4.00 17.52 -25.36
N ALA A 262 3.25 17.21 -26.41
CA ALA A 262 3.18 15.84 -26.95
C ALA A 262 4.52 15.32 -27.50
N THR A 263 5.47 16.21 -27.79
CA THR A 263 6.83 15.89 -28.20
C THR A 263 7.83 16.66 -27.35
N GLY A 264 9.02 16.09 -27.14
CA GLY A 264 10.06 16.72 -26.36
C GLY A 264 11.20 15.77 -26.07
N HIS A 265 11.99 16.13 -25.07
CA HIS A 265 13.18 15.37 -24.70
C HIS A 265 13.16 15.03 -23.20
N VAL A 266 13.87 13.97 -22.87
CA VAL A 266 14.08 13.51 -21.51
C VAL A 266 15.58 13.41 -21.26
N ARG A 267 16.02 13.85 -20.08
CA ARG A 267 17.35 13.58 -19.55
C ARG A 267 17.22 12.84 -18.23
N VAL A 268 17.98 11.76 -18.10
CA VAL A 268 18.11 11.01 -16.83
C VAL A 268 19.56 11.04 -16.40
N ARG A 269 19.78 11.31 -15.12
CA ARG A 269 21.10 11.27 -14.48
C ARG A 269 21.07 10.27 -13.33
N ALA A 270 22.00 9.32 -13.35
CA ALA A 270 22.21 8.39 -12.24
C ALA A 270 22.83 9.08 -11.04
N ARG A 271 22.19 8.97 -9.87
CA ARG A 271 22.79 9.33 -8.57
C ARG A 271 23.48 8.12 -7.95
N SER A 272 22.83 6.98 -7.92
CA SER A 272 23.36 5.72 -7.42
C SER A 272 22.62 4.56 -8.07
N ALA A 273 23.32 3.42 -8.20
CA ALA A 273 22.71 2.17 -8.61
C ALA A 273 23.38 1.03 -7.87
N THR A 274 22.58 0.14 -7.32
CA THR A 274 22.96 -1.10 -6.66
C THR A 274 22.14 -2.25 -7.24
N ALA A 275 22.44 -3.49 -6.88
CA ALA A 275 21.63 -4.62 -7.30
C ALA A 275 20.17 -4.59 -6.79
N ALA A 276 19.87 -3.85 -5.73
CA ALA A 276 18.54 -3.79 -5.11
C ALA A 276 17.76 -2.50 -5.39
N GLU A 277 18.48 -1.38 -5.56
CA GLU A 277 17.89 -0.05 -5.67
C GLU A 277 18.70 0.84 -6.62
N ALA A 278 17.98 1.67 -7.39
CA ALA A 278 18.57 2.70 -8.22
C ALA A 278 17.91 4.05 -7.92
N VAL A 279 18.70 5.12 -7.95
CA VAL A 279 18.22 6.50 -7.70
C VAL A 279 18.60 7.39 -8.87
N TRP A 280 17.60 8.01 -9.47
CA TRP A 280 17.74 8.86 -10.67
C TRP A 280 17.19 10.26 -10.45
N ASP A 281 17.78 11.23 -11.16
CA ASP A 281 17.15 12.51 -11.48
C ASP A 281 16.68 12.49 -12.92
N VAL A 282 15.42 12.82 -13.12
CA VAL A 282 14.77 12.83 -14.44
C VAL A 282 14.28 14.24 -14.74
N THR A 283 14.57 14.74 -15.92
CA THR A 283 14.11 16.05 -16.41
C THR A 283 13.41 15.87 -17.76
N VAL A 284 12.18 16.36 -17.86
CA VAL A 284 11.41 16.43 -19.08
C VAL A 284 11.44 17.87 -19.59
N VAL A 285 11.80 18.03 -20.85
CA VAL A 285 11.84 19.33 -21.55
C VAL A 285 11.01 19.30 -22.81
N ASP A 286 10.52 20.47 -23.22
CA ASP A 286 9.84 20.62 -24.50
C ASP A 286 10.84 20.65 -25.69
N GLU A 287 10.33 20.78 -26.91
CA GLU A 287 11.17 20.86 -28.14
C GLU A 287 12.08 22.10 -28.14
N ASP A 288 11.73 23.16 -27.42
CA ASP A 288 12.54 24.37 -27.28
C ASP A 288 13.60 24.25 -26.17
N GLY A 289 13.65 23.09 -25.51
CA GLY A 289 14.59 22.80 -24.41
C GLY A 289 14.18 23.38 -23.07
N ALA A 290 13.00 23.99 -22.94
CA ALA A 290 12.56 24.53 -21.66
C ALA A 290 12.08 23.42 -20.72
N VAL A 291 12.49 23.51 -19.45
CA VAL A 291 12.16 22.49 -18.45
C VAL A 291 10.66 22.52 -18.11
N CYS A 292 10.02 21.37 -18.26
CA CYS A 292 8.62 21.14 -17.97
C CYS A 292 8.44 20.49 -16.60
N VAL A 293 9.08 19.32 -16.39
CA VAL A 293 8.97 18.51 -15.17
C VAL A 293 10.35 18.04 -14.73
N GLU A 294 10.57 18.04 -13.42
CA GLU A 294 11.72 17.40 -12.79
C GLU A 294 11.21 16.35 -11.78
N LEU A 295 11.77 15.13 -11.85
CA LEU A 295 11.62 14.09 -10.84
C LEU A 295 13.00 13.89 -10.21
N LEU A 296 13.22 14.43 -9.02
CA LEU A 296 14.52 14.42 -8.35
C LEU A 296 14.54 13.35 -7.26
N GLY A 297 15.60 12.55 -7.25
CA GLY A 297 15.73 11.43 -6.32
C GLY A 297 14.65 10.37 -6.54
N CYS A 298 14.34 10.07 -7.80
CA CYS A 298 13.42 8.98 -8.13
C CYS A 298 14.07 7.64 -7.76
N ARG A 299 13.51 6.98 -6.76
CA ARG A 299 14.00 5.72 -6.21
C ARG A 299 13.23 4.57 -6.82
N LEU A 300 13.97 3.71 -7.53
CA LEU A 300 13.45 2.49 -8.11
C LEU A 300 13.98 1.31 -7.33
N ARG A 301 13.12 0.37 -7.00
CA ARG A 301 13.49 -0.88 -6.34
C ARG A 301 13.36 -2.04 -7.28
N ARG A 302 14.29 -2.99 -7.15
CA ARG A 302 14.26 -4.24 -7.87
C ARG A 302 12.95 -4.96 -7.59
N PHE A 303 12.25 -5.31 -8.65
CA PHE A 303 11.04 -6.12 -8.60
C PHE A 303 11.43 -7.55 -8.96
N ASP A 304 11.45 -8.42 -7.98
CA ASP A 304 11.72 -9.83 -8.21
C ASP A 304 10.48 -10.47 -8.85
N THR A 305 10.56 -10.70 -10.15
CA THR A 305 9.54 -11.42 -10.92
C THR A 305 9.59 -12.94 -10.68
N GLY A 306 10.40 -13.39 -9.69
CA GLY A 306 10.32 -14.77 -9.30
C GLY A 306 8.86 -15.18 -9.29
N VAL A 307 8.49 -16.15 -10.13
CA VAL A 307 7.16 -16.75 -10.19
C VAL A 307 6.88 -17.37 -8.81
N ARG A 308 6.64 -16.48 -7.84
CA ARG A 308 5.74 -16.83 -6.77
C ARG A 308 4.38 -16.79 -7.44
N PRO A 309 3.69 -17.92 -7.52
CA PRO A 309 2.28 -17.89 -7.84
C PRO A 309 1.71 -16.77 -7.00
N ALA A 310 0.89 -15.91 -7.62
CA ALA A 310 0.19 -14.84 -6.91
C ALA A 310 -0.05 -15.38 -5.51
N VAL A 311 0.40 -14.65 -4.49
CA VAL A 311 -0.01 -14.96 -3.14
C VAL A 311 -1.49 -14.64 -3.16
N SER A 312 -2.26 -15.54 -3.77
CA SER A 312 -3.61 -15.81 -3.35
C SER A 312 -3.45 -15.89 -1.86
N GLU A 313 -4.12 -15.04 -1.12
CA GLU A 313 -4.19 -15.06 0.32
C GLU A 313 -3.77 -16.43 0.80
N CYS A 314 -2.54 -16.57 1.30
CA CYS A 314 -2.21 -17.72 2.09
C CYS A 314 -3.06 -17.57 3.34
N VAL A 315 -4.32 -17.94 3.21
CA VAL A 315 -5.09 -18.43 4.32
C VAL A 315 -4.30 -19.64 4.76
N THR A 316 -3.48 -19.44 5.77
CA THR A 316 -2.81 -20.53 6.46
C THR A 316 -3.96 -21.25 7.17
N GLU A 317 -4.60 -22.18 6.46
CA GLU A 317 -5.50 -23.14 7.08
C GLU A 317 -4.59 -24.00 7.96
N LEU A 318 -4.51 -23.66 9.23
CA LEU A 318 -3.94 -24.52 10.25
C LEU A 318 -4.87 -25.75 10.37
N ARG A 319 -4.66 -26.75 9.51
CA ARG A 319 -5.24 -28.07 9.71
C ARG A 319 -4.44 -28.71 10.82
N ALA A 320 -5.09 -28.98 11.95
CA ALA A 320 -4.57 -29.86 12.97
C ALA A 320 -4.25 -31.21 12.32
N ALA A 321 -2.96 -31.51 12.14
CA ALA A 321 -2.52 -32.84 11.77
C ALA A 321 -2.76 -33.74 12.99
N PRO A 322 -3.36 -34.94 12.84
CA PRO A 322 -3.45 -35.88 13.93
C PRO A 322 -2.06 -36.18 14.44
N ARG A 323 -1.84 -35.99 15.73
CA ARG A 323 -0.59 -36.24 16.44
C ARG A 323 -0.28 -37.74 16.30
N ALA A 324 0.69 -38.09 15.45
CA ALA A 324 1.20 -39.43 15.43
C ALA A 324 1.91 -39.70 16.77
N GLU A 325 1.50 -40.77 17.45
CA GLU A 325 2.16 -41.23 18.69
C GLU A 325 3.64 -41.44 18.42
N HIS A 326 4.47 -40.68 19.13
CA HIS A 326 5.91 -40.73 18.97
C HIS A 326 6.48 -41.97 19.69
N GLY A 327 6.79 -42.96 18.90
CA GLY A 327 7.87 -43.86 19.23
C GLY A 327 9.22 -43.13 19.09
N ALA A 328 9.97 -43.05 20.17
CA ALA A 328 11.25 -42.39 20.22
C ALA A 328 12.21 -42.94 19.20
N SER A 329 12.65 -42.12 18.22
CA SER A 329 13.86 -42.37 17.44
C SER A 329 14.59 -41.04 17.28
N SER A 330 15.65 -40.90 18.05
CA SER A 330 16.63 -39.83 17.95
C SER A 330 17.53 -40.07 16.72
N ALA A 331 17.24 -39.45 15.61
CA ALA A 331 18.19 -39.26 14.51
C ALA A 331 18.57 -37.79 14.43
N PRO A 332 19.87 -37.42 14.40
CA PRO A 332 20.29 -36.03 14.31
C PRO A 332 19.98 -35.47 12.93
N LEU A 333 19.44 -34.25 12.91
CA LEU A 333 19.20 -33.47 11.69
C LEU A 333 20.53 -33.29 10.93
N PRO A 334 20.55 -33.44 9.59
CA PRO A 334 21.74 -33.19 8.81
C PRO A 334 22.12 -31.71 8.86
N ARG A 335 23.38 -31.48 9.23
CA ARG A 335 23.98 -30.12 9.17
C ARG A 335 24.07 -29.68 7.72
N PRO A 336 23.74 -28.41 7.40
CA PRO A 336 23.99 -27.88 6.07
C PRO A 336 25.50 -27.89 5.79
N ARG A 337 25.86 -28.41 4.63
CA ARG A 337 27.25 -28.40 4.14
C ARG A 337 27.60 -26.95 3.78
N ALA A 338 28.62 -26.43 4.44
CA ALA A 338 29.32 -25.23 4.01
C ALA A 338 30.04 -25.54 2.66
N GLY A 339 29.66 -24.83 1.65
CA GLY A 339 30.31 -24.92 0.34
C GLY A 339 29.94 -23.74 -0.54
N GLY A 340 30.90 -22.87 -0.78
CA GLY A 340 30.84 -21.86 -1.81
C GLY A 340 30.88 -20.42 -1.27
N SER A 341 32.09 -19.92 -1.02
CA SER A 341 32.37 -18.51 -0.86
C SER A 341 31.95 -17.75 -2.11
N THR A 342 30.86 -17.00 -1.98
CA THR A 342 30.62 -15.81 -2.82
C THR A 342 30.50 -14.65 -1.86
N THR A 343 31.46 -13.74 -1.97
CA THR A 343 31.48 -12.47 -1.25
C THR A 343 30.25 -11.66 -1.66
N ALA A 344 29.14 -11.86 -0.94
CA ALA A 344 28.05 -10.90 -0.93
C ALA A 344 28.52 -9.72 -0.08
N ALA A 345 28.46 -8.52 -0.64
CA ALA A 345 28.60 -7.29 0.13
C ALA A 345 27.56 -7.29 1.26
N PRO A 346 27.89 -6.75 2.44
CA PRO A 346 26.98 -6.78 3.57
C PRO A 346 25.71 -6.03 3.19
N VAL A 347 24.57 -6.70 3.30
CA VAL A 347 23.27 -6.06 3.47
C VAL A 347 23.38 -5.34 4.80
N ASP A 348 23.55 -4.04 4.76
CA ASP A 348 23.49 -3.21 5.96
C ASP A 348 22.13 -3.40 6.62
N ALA A 349 22.19 -3.72 7.94
CA ALA A 349 21.11 -3.98 8.87
C ALA A 349 20.49 -5.40 8.83
N ALA A 350 21.30 -6.45 8.80
CA ALA A 350 20.90 -7.65 9.53
C ALA A 350 20.95 -7.32 11.02
N LEU A 351 19.80 -7.38 11.72
CA LEU A 351 19.73 -7.25 13.17
C LEU A 351 20.80 -8.15 13.78
N SER A 352 21.58 -7.60 14.70
CA SER A 352 22.57 -8.38 15.43
C SER A 352 21.88 -9.48 16.24
N GLU A 353 22.57 -10.58 16.54
CA GLU A 353 22.03 -11.64 17.41
C GLU A 353 21.52 -11.07 18.76
N ALA A 354 22.16 -10.01 19.24
CA ALA A 354 21.75 -9.31 20.47
C ALA A 354 20.41 -8.55 20.32
N GLU A 355 20.17 -7.94 19.15
CA GLU A 355 18.90 -7.25 18.85
C GLU A 355 17.77 -8.24 18.65
N ILE A 356 18.00 -9.34 17.94
CA ILE A 356 17.03 -10.42 17.78
C ILE A 356 16.69 -11.02 19.16
N SER A 357 17.69 -11.31 19.99
CA SER A 357 17.47 -11.84 21.35
C SER A 357 16.63 -10.88 22.19
N ARG A 358 16.94 -9.59 22.12
CA ARG A 358 16.21 -8.55 22.83
C ARG A 358 14.76 -8.39 22.36
N ALA A 359 14.52 -8.48 21.03
CA ALA A 359 13.18 -8.46 20.47
C ALA A 359 12.34 -9.68 20.94
N LEU A 360 12.94 -10.88 20.94
CA LEU A 360 12.29 -12.10 21.42
C LEU A 360 11.97 -12.03 22.92
N GLU A 361 12.89 -11.50 23.74
CA GLU A 361 12.65 -11.27 25.15
C GLU A 361 11.52 -10.26 25.40
N LEU A 362 11.47 -9.16 24.65
CA LEU A 362 10.39 -8.20 24.71
C LEU A 362 9.04 -8.84 24.33
N MET A 363 9.00 -9.61 23.23
CA MET A 363 7.80 -10.32 22.80
C MET A 363 7.28 -11.29 23.89
N ALA A 364 8.16 -12.06 24.52
CA ALA A 364 7.79 -12.97 25.60
C ALA A 364 7.24 -12.20 26.83
N ALA A 365 7.84 -11.05 27.14
CA ALA A 365 7.38 -10.21 28.24
C ALA A 365 6.01 -9.57 27.95
N LEU A 366 5.79 -9.08 26.72
CA LEU A 366 4.50 -8.53 26.28
C LEU A 366 3.40 -9.61 26.24
N LYS A 367 3.71 -10.83 25.79
CA LYS A 367 2.78 -11.98 25.90
C LYS A 367 2.33 -12.23 27.33
N ARG A 368 3.26 -12.18 28.29
CA ARG A 368 2.92 -12.33 29.72
C ARG A 368 1.98 -11.23 30.19
N VAL A 369 2.20 -9.98 29.81
CA VAL A 369 1.31 -8.86 30.11
C VAL A 369 -0.08 -9.10 29.53
N SER A 370 -0.17 -9.55 28.26
CA SER A 370 -1.44 -9.89 27.61
C SER A 370 -2.20 -11.01 28.33
N ALA A 371 -1.49 -12.06 28.79
CA ALA A 371 -2.07 -13.15 29.57
C ALA A 371 -2.78 -12.64 30.82
N HIS A 372 -2.15 -11.73 31.56
CA HIS A 372 -2.74 -11.14 32.77
C HIS A 372 -3.96 -10.26 32.45
N PHE A 373 -3.94 -9.50 31.34
CA PHE A 373 -5.10 -8.72 30.89
C PHE A 373 -6.26 -9.62 30.46
N ALA A 374 -5.97 -10.74 29.77
CA ALA A 374 -6.99 -11.69 29.36
C ALA A 374 -7.74 -12.30 30.56
N VAL A 375 -6.99 -12.78 31.55
CA VAL A 375 -7.61 -13.33 32.80
C VAL A 375 -8.41 -12.25 33.51
N ARG A 376 -7.85 -11.04 33.66
CA ARG A 376 -8.57 -9.91 34.27
C ARG A 376 -9.87 -9.56 33.56
N ALA A 377 -9.84 -9.58 32.21
CA ALA A 377 -11.05 -9.30 31.41
C ALA A 377 -12.14 -10.36 31.66
N VAL A 378 -11.77 -11.64 31.77
CA VAL A 378 -12.71 -12.72 32.12
C VAL A 378 -13.26 -12.54 33.52
N GLU A 379 -12.42 -12.22 34.53
CA GLU A 379 -12.84 -11.96 35.89
C GLU A 379 -13.79 -10.77 36.02
N GLU A 380 -13.60 -9.71 35.24
CA GLU A 380 -14.48 -8.54 35.23
C GLU A 380 -15.82 -8.80 34.50
N ILE A 381 -15.83 -9.64 33.46
CA ILE A 381 -17.05 -10.00 32.73
C ILE A 381 -17.88 -11.03 33.51
N LEU A 382 -17.23 -12.01 34.14
CA LEU A 382 -17.84 -13.07 34.95
C LEU A 382 -17.29 -13.08 36.37
N PRO A 383 -17.68 -12.14 37.22
CA PRO A 383 -17.16 -12.06 38.60
C PRO A 383 -17.45 -13.30 39.43
N GLY A 384 -16.41 -13.91 39.99
CA GLY A 384 -16.52 -15.09 40.85
C GLY A 384 -16.63 -16.44 40.14
N GLU A 385 -16.62 -16.47 38.79
CA GLU A 385 -16.63 -17.71 38.03
C GLU A 385 -15.20 -18.27 37.91
N ALA A 386 -14.94 -19.42 38.52
CA ALA A 386 -13.64 -20.07 38.46
C ALA A 386 -13.42 -20.92 37.19
N CYS A 387 -14.50 -21.32 36.54
CA CYS A 387 -14.49 -22.19 35.36
C CYS A 387 -15.31 -21.58 34.19
N PRO A 388 -14.88 -20.45 33.62
CA PRO A 388 -15.62 -19.78 32.54
C PRO A 388 -15.75 -20.68 31.33
N THR A 389 -16.93 -20.60 30.69
CA THR A 389 -17.24 -21.22 29.41
C THR A 389 -17.53 -20.13 28.37
N TRP A 390 -17.42 -20.48 27.08
CA TRP A 390 -17.86 -19.55 26.05
C TRP A 390 -19.34 -19.15 26.22
N ALA A 391 -20.21 -20.10 26.51
CA ALA A 391 -21.63 -19.81 26.70
C ALA A 391 -21.88 -18.85 27.86
N GLY A 392 -21.11 -18.95 28.95
CA GLY A 392 -21.18 -18.03 30.10
C GLY A 392 -20.75 -16.61 29.71
N LEU A 393 -19.63 -16.48 29.00
CA LEU A 393 -19.08 -15.19 28.54
C LEU A 393 -19.99 -14.52 27.50
N SER A 394 -20.51 -15.29 26.53
CA SER A 394 -21.46 -14.78 25.55
C SER A 394 -22.78 -14.36 26.23
N GLY A 395 -23.26 -15.13 27.23
CA GLY A 395 -24.41 -14.75 28.05
C GLY A 395 -24.19 -13.48 28.89
N ALA A 396 -22.94 -13.17 29.26
CA ALA A 396 -22.54 -11.96 29.96
C ALA A 396 -22.25 -10.76 28.99
N GLY A 397 -22.49 -10.95 27.67
CA GLY A 397 -22.42 -9.89 26.67
C GLY A 397 -21.16 -9.84 25.84
N VAL A 398 -20.30 -10.86 25.88
CA VAL A 398 -19.15 -10.96 24.95
C VAL A 398 -19.69 -11.24 23.55
N LEU A 399 -19.24 -10.43 22.58
CA LEU A 399 -19.66 -10.52 21.19
C LEU A 399 -19.07 -11.76 20.51
N PRO A 400 -19.84 -12.46 19.65
CA PRO A 400 -19.41 -13.70 19.00
C PRO A 400 -18.12 -13.58 18.18
N GLU A 401 -17.88 -12.44 17.59
CA GLU A 401 -16.70 -12.14 16.77
C GLU A 401 -15.38 -12.21 17.55
N TYR A 402 -15.42 -12.06 18.89
CA TYR A 402 -14.24 -12.11 19.76
C TYR A 402 -13.96 -13.50 20.36
N GLU A 403 -14.77 -14.51 20.05
CA GLU A 403 -14.51 -15.89 20.48
C GLU A 403 -13.12 -16.40 20.09
N PRO A 404 -12.68 -16.26 18.80
CA PRO A 404 -11.36 -16.71 18.38
C PRO A 404 -10.22 -15.96 19.09
N LEU A 405 -10.37 -14.64 19.26
CA LEU A 405 -9.38 -13.81 19.96
C LEU A 405 -9.24 -14.23 21.41
N LEU A 406 -10.36 -14.40 22.10
CA LEU A 406 -10.35 -14.78 23.50
C LEU A 406 -9.77 -16.19 23.69
N GLY A 407 -10.07 -17.12 22.80
CA GLY A 407 -9.47 -18.46 22.77
C GLY A 407 -7.93 -18.40 22.72
N VAL A 408 -7.38 -17.59 21.81
CA VAL A 408 -5.92 -17.41 21.69
C VAL A 408 -5.33 -16.74 22.95
N LEU A 409 -6.00 -15.73 23.50
CA LEU A 409 -5.54 -15.06 24.71
C LEU A 409 -5.54 -15.99 25.93
N LEU A 410 -6.49 -16.92 26.05
CA LEU A 410 -6.53 -17.92 27.10
C LEU A 410 -5.46 -19.00 26.93
N GLU A 411 -5.12 -19.42 25.69
CA GLU A 411 -3.97 -20.27 25.41
C GLU A 411 -2.66 -19.62 25.87
N VAL A 412 -2.48 -18.35 25.54
CA VAL A 412 -1.32 -17.57 26.03
C VAL A 412 -1.33 -17.53 27.57
N ALA A 413 -2.50 -17.36 28.20
CA ALA A 413 -2.61 -17.38 29.68
C ALA A 413 -2.27 -18.78 30.25
N GLU A 414 -2.55 -19.86 29.57
CA GLU A 414 -2.18 -21.22 29.95
C GLU A 414 -0.65 -21.44 29.85
N GLU A 415 0.02 -20.91 28.83
CA GLU A 415 1.49 -20.94 28.74
C GLU A 415 2.18 -20.33 29.99
N TYR A 416 1.54 -19.31 30.59
CA TYR A 416 2.05 -18.65 31.81
C TYR A 416 1.46 -19.18 33.11
N GLY A 417 0.71 -20.29 33.06
CA GLY A 417 0.15 -20.95 34.23
C GLY A 417 -0.97 -20.18 34.94
N LEU A 418 -1.63 -19.26 34.27
CA LEU A 418 -2.77 -18.49 34.82
C LEU A 418 -4.10 -19.20 34.59
N VAL A 419 -4.17 -20.07 33.59
CA VAL A 419 -5.37 -20.80 33.15
C VAL A 419 -4.99 -22.28 32.94
N ALA A 420 -5.96 -23.18 32.99
CA ALA A 420 -5.84 -24.56 32.54
C ALA A 420 -7.06 -24.96 31.74
N GLY A 421 -6.85 -25.70 30.64
CA GLY A 421 -7.91 -26.20 29.78
C GLY A 421 -8.38 -25.19 28.74
N ALA A 422 -7.49 -24.34 28.19
CA ALA A 422 -7.79 -23.43 27.10
C ALA A 422 -8.27 -24.15 25.83
N ASP A 423 -7.72 -25.32 25.51
CA ASP A 423 -8.21 -26.18 24.43
C ASP A 423 -9.65 -26.66 24.63
N ALA A 424 -10.02 -26.97 25.88
CA ALA A 424 -11.41 -27.35 26.23
C ALA A 424 -12.36 -26.16 26.01
N PHE A 425 -11.94 -24.95 26.39
CA PHE A 425 -12.72 -23.74 26.16
C PHE A 425 -13.01 -23.52 24.67
N ARG A 426 -12.03 -23.68 23.80
CA ARG A 426 -12.22 -23.58 22.33
C ARG A 426 -13.17 -24.65 21.77
N SER A 427 -13.27 -25.80 22.43
CA SER A 427 -14.18 -26.88 22.04
C SER A 427 -15.58 -26.75 22.69
N GLY A 428 -15.91 -25.59 23.27
CA GLY A 428 -17.19 -25.33 23.93
C GLY A 428 -17.25 -25.80 25.38
N GLY A 429 -16.15 -26.28 25.97
CA GLY A 429 -16.03 -26.66 27.37
C GLY A 429 -15.67 -25.47 28.28
N ALA A 430 -15.20 -25.77 29.48
CA ALA A 430 -14.75 -24.78 30.46
C ALA A 430 -13.23 -24.75 30.56
N CYS A 431 -12.62 -23.57 30.68
CA CYS A 431 -11.29 -23.43 31.19
C CYS A 431 -11.34 -23.12 32.71
N ARG A 432 -10.24 -23.35 33.41
CA ARG A 432 -10.17 -23.06 34.85
C ARG A 432 -9.15 -21.96 35.11
N LEU A 433 -9.57 -20.90 35.81
CA LEU A 433 -8.67 -19.86 36.26
C LEU A 433 -7.85 -20.38 37.44
N LEU A 434 -6.52 -20.37 37.32
CA LEU A 434 -5.57 -20.85 38.31
C LEU A 434 -5.04 -19.74 39.23
N SER A 435 -4.94 -18.54 38.66
CA SER A 435 -4.43 -17.36 39.35
C SER A 435 -5.14 -16.11 38.83
N PRO A 436 -5.35 -15.11 39.72
CA PRO A 436 -5.98 -13.86 39.31
C PRO A 436 -5.12 -13.09 38.32
N GLY A 437 -5.77 -12.37 37.38
CA GLY A 437 -5.12 -11.46 36.50
C GLY A 437 -4.54 -10.25 37.24
N ARG A 438 -3.22 -10.05 37.15
CA ARG A 438 -2.52 -8.91 37.78
C ARG A 438 -1.75 -8.09 36.76
N PRO A 439 -2.44 -7.47 35.77
CA PRO A 439 -1.77 -6.79 34.68
C PRO A 439 -0.93 -5.59 35.15
N GLU A 440 -1.34 -4.87 36.18
CA GLU A 440 -0.59 -3.72 36.72
C GLU A 440 0.75 -4.13 37.32
N GLU A 441 0.82 -5.33 37.93
CA GLU A 441 2.07 -5.87 38.46
C GLU A 441 2.98 -6.31 37.30
N ALA A 442 2.43 -6.98 36.26
CA ALA A 442 3.15 -7.42 35.11
C ALA A 442 3.71 -6.22 34.28
N VAL A 443 2.91 -5.18 34.09
CA VAL A 443 3.32 -3.92 33.45
C VAL A 443 4.44 -3.25 34.25
N ARG A 444 4.32 -3.12 35.57
CA ARG A 444 5.36 -2.52 36.41
C ARG A 444 6.65 -3.32 36.40
N ALA A 445 6.56 -4.64 36.44
CA ALA A 445 7.74 -5.51 36.36
C ALA A 445 8.50 -5.34 35.03
N LEU A 446 7.78 -5.25 33.94
CA LEU A 446 8.38 -5.00 32.62
C LEU A 446 8.95 -3.58 32.52
N ALA A 447 8.22 -2.56 32.98
CA ALA A 447 8.64 -1.16 32.97
C ALA A 447 9.89 -0.89 33.81
N ALA A 448 10.13 -1.68 34.87
CA ALA A 448 11.33 -1.57 35.70
C ALA A 448 12.60 -2.12 35.00
N GLY A 449 12.43 -2.92 33.94
CA GLY A 449 13.51 -3.53 33.17
C GLY A 449 13.95 -2.70 31.96
N PRO A 450 15.06 -3.08 31.32
CA PRO A 450 15.57 -2.37 30.15
C PRO A 450 14.65 -2.47 28.93
N LEU A 451 13.75 -3.45 28.88
CA LEU A 451 12.81 -3.71 27.78
C LEU A 451 11.52 -2.89 27.88
N GLY A 452 11.21 -2.33 29.04
CA GLY A 452 9.93 -1.66 29.31
C GLY A 452 9.88 -0.17 28.95
N ARG A 453 10.83 0.34 28.18
CA ARG A 453 10.92 1.78 27.82
C ARG A 453 10.33 2.13 26.46
N GLY A 454 9.89 1.12 25.69
CA GLY A 454 9.34 1.30 24.36
C GLY A 454 7.85 1.64 24.35
N PRO A 455 7.32 2.13 23.22
CA PRO A 455 5.91 2.44 23.02
C PRO A 455 5.01 1.20 23.08
N GLU A 456 5.58 0.00 22.87
CA GLU A 456 4.87 -1.26 22.90
C GLU A 456 4.17 -1.51 24.24
N LEU A 457 4.89 -1.30 25.35
CA LEU A 457 4.32 -1.50 26.66
C LEU A 457 3.16 -0.55 26.96
N THR A 458 3.26 0.69 26.49
CA THR A 458 2.20 1.69 26.59
C THR A 458 0.96 1.25 25.81
N ALA A 459 1.14 0.75 24.56
CA ALA A 459 0.07 0.24 23.71
C ALA A 459 -0.62 -0.98 24.34
N TYR A 460 0.15 -1.96 24.78
CA TYR A 460 -0.39 -3.16 25.45
C TYR A 460 -1.14 -2.80 26.73
N GLY A 461 -0.62 -1.85 27.51
CA GLY A 461 -1.28 -1.38 28.71
C GLY A 461 -2.58 -0.62 28.43
N MET A 462 -2.61 0.19 27.38
CA MET A 462 -3.81 0.93 26.96
C MET A 462 -4.90 -0.02 26.46
N CYS A 463 -4.56 -0.87 25.49
CA CYS A 463 -5.50 -1.83 24.90
C CYS A 463 -5.98 -2.85 25.93
N GLY A 464 -5.06 -3.37 26.77
CA GLY A 464 -5.38 -4.39 27.75
C GLY A 464 -6.36 -3.91 28.82
N ARG A 465 -6.24 -2.68 29.32
CA ARG A 465 -7.20 -2.11 30.28
C ARG A 465 -8.60 -1.96 29.72
N ARG A 466 -8.74 -1.81 28.42
CA ARG A 466 -10.04 -1.66 27.73
C ARG A 466 -10.55 -2.98 27.15
N LEU A 467 -9.81 -4.08 27.33
CA LEU A 467 -10.18 -5.39 26.76
C LEU A 467 -11.58 -5.84 27.16
N PRO A 468 -12.06 -5.71 28.43
CA PRO A 468 -13.44 -6.05 28.79
C PRO A 468 -14.48 -5.25 28.00
N ASP A 469 -14.23 -3.96 27.78
CA ASP A 469 -15.13 -3.08 27.04
C ASP A 469 -15.15 -3.41 25.54
N VAL A 470 -13.99 -3.75 24.96
CA VAL A 470 -13.88 -4.19 23.58
C VAL A 470 -14.63 -5.50 23.38
N LEU A 471 -14.36 -6.50 24.23
CA LEU A 471 -15.00 -7.83 24.13
C LEU A 471 -16.53 -7.75 24.23
N THR A 472 -17.05 -6.78 24.98
CA THR A 472 -18.52 -6.57 25.16
C THR A 472 -19.10 -5.51 24.24
N GLY A 473 -18.35 -5.00 23.25
CA GLY A 473 -18.82 -4.00 22.30
C GLY A 473 -19.06 -2.59 22.87
N ARG A 474 -18.63 -2.33 24.12
CA ARG A 474 -18.75 -1.01 24.74
C ARG A 474 -17.68 -0.01 24.27
N CYS A 475 -16.65 -0.51 23.60
CA CYS A 475 -15.57 0.28 23.03
C CYS A 475 -15.16 -0.29 21.66
N ASP A 476 -15.10 0.55 20.64
CA ASP A 476 -14.54 0.18 19.36
C ASP A 476 -13.00 0.10 19.48
N PRO A 477 -12.38 -1.06 19.16
CA PRO A 477 -10.92 -1.19 19.19
C PRO A 477 -10.20 -0.19 18.28
N LEU A 478 -10.81 0.26 17.19
CA LEU A 478 -10.22 1.27 16.30
C LEU A 478 -10.21 2.66 16.96
N GLU A 479 -11.21 3.00 17.76
CA GLU A 479 -11.21 4.26 18.52
C GLU A 479 -10.05 4.33 19.51
N LEU A 480 -9.64 3.18 20.10
CA LEU A 480 -8.49 3.14 21.01
C LEU A 480 -7.17 3.47 20.30
N LEU A 481 -6.98 2.97 19.09
CA LEU A 481 -5.74 3.13 18.34
C LEU A 481 -5.68 4.46 17.58
N PHE A 482 -6.85 5.01 17.20
CA PHE A 482 -6.96 6.20 16.35
C PHE A 482 -7.56 7.41 17.06
N SER A 483 -7.80 7.35 18.39
CA SER A 483 -8.07 8.53 19.21
C SER A 483 -6.87 9.50 19.20
N GLU A 484 -7.07 10.75 19.62
CA GLU A 484 -5.96 11.72 19.72
C GLU A 484 -4.78 11.17 20.54
N SER A 485 -5.04 10.47 21.63
CA SER A 485 -4.02 9.83 22.47
C SER A 485 -3.42 8.57 21.82
N GLY A 486 -4.22 7.80 21.06
CA GLY A 486 -3.79 6.58 20.38
C GLY A 486 -2.99 6.86 19.10
N ARG A 487 -3.25 7.97 18.43
CA ARG A 487 -2.54 8.34 17.17
C ARG A 487 -1.05 8.56 17.39
N TYR A 488 -0.67 9.27 18.46
CA TYR A 488 0.73 9.47 18.85
C TYR A 488 1.42 8.15 19.15
N LEU A 489 0.74 7.26 19.87
CA LEU A 489 1.27 5.96 20.23
C LEU A 489 1.44 5.05 19.01
N THR A 490 0.47 5.06 18.10
CA THR A 490 0.53 4.28 16.85
C THR A 490 1.65 4.80 15.95
N GLU A 491 1.82 6.11 15.85
CA GLU A 491 2.91 6.72 15.09
C GLU A 491 4.29 6.38 15.69
N GLU A 492 4.41 6.39 17.02
CA GLU A 492 5.62 6.02 17.74
C GLU A 492 5.94 4.51 17.61
N LEU A 493 4.92 3.65 17.64
CA LEU A 493 5.08 2.21 17.39
C LEU A 493 5.65 1.91 15.99
N TYR A 494 5.22 2.66 14.96
CA TYR A 494 5.70 2.45 13.59
C TYR A 494 7.06 3.10 13.30
N THR A 495 7.48 4.08 14.12
CA THR A 495 8.71 4.84 13.86
C THR A 495 9.87 4.46 14.77
N SER A 496 9.61 3.91 15.95
CA SER A 496 10.62 3.67 16.99
C SER A 496 10.53 2.30 17.67
N SER A 497 9.64 1.40 17.19
CA SER A 497 9.56 0.06 17.78
C SER A 497 10.70 -0.83 17.26
N LEU A 498 11.26 -1.65 18.14
CA LEU A 498 12.26 -2.69 17.81
C LEU A 498 11.76 -3.72 16.78
N GLN A 499 10.48 -3.69 16.43
CA GLN A 499 9.85 -4.55 15.42
C GLN A 499 9.74 -3.88 14.05
N SER A 500 10.02 -2.58 13.95
CA SER A 500 9.93 -1.79 12.71
C SER A 500 11.32 -1.46 12.13
N GLU A 501 12.39 -1.76 12.81
CA GLU A 501 13.77 -1.76 12.32
C GLU A 501 14.10 -3.13 11.70
#